data_e438f60b2a5001e4b1131a31a6dacb13
#
_entry.id   e438f60b2a5001e4b1131a31a6dacb13
#
_cell.length_a   1.000
_cell.length_b   1.000
_cell.length_c   1.000
_cell.angle_alpha   90.00
_cell.angle_beta   90.00
_cell.angle_gamma   90.00
#
_symmetry.space_group_name_H-M   'P 1'
#
loop_
_entity.id
_entity.type
_entity.pdbx_description
1 polymer ?
#
loop_
_entity_poly.entity_id
_entity_poly.type
_entity_poly.pdbx_seq_one_letter_code
_entity_poly.pdbx_strand_id
1 'polypeptide(L)'
;MQRRSTLKALTAAMALAGLSALPAHAADTIKVGILHSLSGTMAISETVLKDTVLMAIDEINAKGGVLGKKLEPVVVDPASNWPLFAEKGRQLLTQDKVAVVFGCWTSVSRKSVLPVLDELNGLLFYPVQYEGEEMSPNVFYTGAAPNQLGAVVISA
;
A
#
# COMPACT_ATOMS: atom_id res chain seq x y z
N MET A 1 -4.66 31.94 57.24
CA MET A 1 -5.14 32.28 55.87
C MET A 1 -4.43 31.54 54.73
N GLN A 2 -3.23 30.97 54.93
CA GLN A 2 -2.44 30.28 53.87
C GLN A 2 -2.98 28.92 53.41
N ARG A 3 -3.67 28.14 54.25
CA ARG A 3 -4.18 26.81 53.88
C ARG A 3 -5.32 26.81 52.84
N ARG A 4 -6.09 27.88 52.76
CA ARG A 4 -7.20 28.00 51.78
C ARG A 4 -6.73 28.41 50.37
N SER A 5 -5.61 29.09 50.27
CA SER A 5 -5.01 29.48 48.99
C SER A 5 -4.28 28.31 48.34
N THR A 6 -3.61 27.43 49.08
CA THR A 6 -2.96 26.24 48.57
C THR A 6 -3.96 25.19 48.04
N LEU A 7 -5.12 25.02 48.67
CA LEU A 7 -6.16 24.11 48.16
C LEU A 7 -6.77 24.60 46.85
N LYS A 8 -6.97 25.91 46.71
CA LYS A 8 -7.49 26.49 45.46
C LYS A 8 -6.48 26.42 44.30
N ALA A 9 -5.19 26.50 44.58
CA ALA A 9 -4.14 26.33 43.59
C ALA A 9 -3.99 24.88 43.12
N LEU A 10 -4.19 23.89 44.02
CA LEU A 10 -4.14 22.47 43.66
C LEU A 10 -5.34 22.05 42.80
N THR A 11 -6.54 22.55 43.06
CA THR A 11 -7.74 22.27 42.25
C THR A 11 -7.66 22.88 40.88
N ALA A 12 -7.08 24.08 40.74
CA ALA A 12 -6.86 24.71 39.43
C ALA A 12 -5.81 23.96 38.60
N ALA A 13 -4.74 23.44 39.21
CA ALA A 13 -3.73 22.66 38.53
C ALA A 13 -4.24 21.29 38.01
N MET A 14 -5.12 20.63 38.79
CA MET A 14 -5.75 19.38 38.33
C MET A 14 -6.79 19.60 37.25
N ALA A 15 -7.47 20.73 37.21
CA ALA A 15 -8.41 21.05 36.14
C ALA A 15 -7.69 21.34 34.79
N LEU A 16 -6.50 21.94 34.82
CA LEU A 16 -5.68 22.14 33.60
C LEU A 16 -5.04 20.84 33.08
N ALA A 17 -4.69 19.91 33.97
CA ALA A 17 -4.12 18.60 33.53
C ALA A 17 -5.16 17.67 32.90
N GLY A 18 -6.44 17.86 33.19
CA GLY A 18 -7.53 17.06 32.60
C GLY A 18 -7.92 17.45 31.18
N LEU A 19 -7.51 18.64 30.67
CA LEU A 19 -7.85 19.09 29.32
C LEU A 19 -6.86 18.61 28.23
N SER A 20 -5.75 17.99 28.59
CA SER A 20 -4.72 17.55 27.63
C SER A 20 -4.84 16.11 27.16
N ALA A 21 -5.83 15.36 27.66
CA ALA A 21 -6.14 14.02 27.13
C ALA A 21 -7.23 14.07 26.05
N LEU A 22 -6.98 14.85 24.99
CA LEU A 22 -7.69 14.59 23.74
C LEU A 22 -7.29 13.18 23.30
N PRO A 23 -8.24 12.26 23.04
CA PRO A 23 -7.87 10.99 22.46
C PRO A 23 -7.11 11.31 21.17
N ALA A 24 -5.87 10.85 21.08
CA ALA A 24 -5.17 10.84 19.80
C ALA A 24 -6.04 9.95 18.88
N HIS A 25 -6.91 10.55 18.10
CA HIS A 25 -7.54 9.85 16.99
C HIS A 25 -6.36 9.38 16.14
N ALA A 26 -6.22 8.06 16.04
CA ALA A 26 -5.33 7.48 15.04
C ALA A 26 -5.68 8.20 13.72
N ALA A 27 -4.71 8.89 13.15
CA ALA A 27 -4.94 9.63 11.93
C ALA A 27 -5.55 8.65 10.92
N ASP A 28 -6.74 8.97 10.42
CA ASP A 28 -7.45 8.14 9.47
C ASP A 28 -6.57 8.06 8.20
N THR A 29 -5.91 6.92 7.99
CA THR A 29 -4.98 6.67 6.90
C THR A 29 -5.64 5.86 5.81
N ILE A 30 -5.13 5.96 4.58
CA ILE A 30 -5.50 5.07 3.48
C ILE A 30 -4.37 4.06 3.34
N LYS A 31 -4.64 2.79 3.65
CA LYS A 31 -3.66 1.72 3.50
C LYS A 31 -3.47 1.35 2.03
N VAL A 32 -2.21 1.24 1.62
CA VAL A 32 -1.78 0.86 0.27
C VAL A 32 -0.93 -0.39 0.37
N GLY A 33 -1.36 -1.48 -0.26
CA GLY A 33 -0.64 -2.73 -0.31
C GLY A 33 0.52 -2.67 -1.30
N ILE A 34 1.67 -3.21 -0.92
CA ILE A 34 2.85 -3.35 -1.77
C ILE A 34 3.22 -4.83 -1.78
N LEU A 35 3.00 -5.47 -2.93
CA LEU A 35 3.15 -6.92 -3.13
C LEU A 35 4.30 -7.19 -4.10
N HIS A 36 5.51 -7.18 -3.60
CA HIS A 36 6.74 -7.43 -4.35
C HIS A 36 7.66 -8.37 -3.60
N SER A 37 8.33 -9.29 -4.32
CA SER A 37 9.32 -10.19 -3.72
C SER A 37 10.54 -9.41 -3.26
N LEU A 38 10.81 -9.49 -1.97
CA LEU A 38 11.96 -8.87 -1.31
C LEU A 38 13.05 -9.91 -1.04
N SER A 39 12.71 -11.18 -1.21
CA SER A 39 13.60 -12.33 -1.11
C SER A 39 13.38 -13.30 -2.29
N GLY A 40 14.28 -14.26 -2.45
CA GLY A 40 14.25 -15.20 -3.58
C GLY A 40 14.79 -14.60 -4.89
N THR A 41 14.53 -15.29 -6.01
CA THR A 41 15.15 -15.00 -7.32
C THR A 41 14.70 -13.68 -7.93
N MET A 42 13.51 -13.19 -7.62
CA MET A 42 12.96 -11.95 -8.18
C MET A 42 13.32 -10.71 -7.35
N ALA A 43 13.90 -10.86 -6.18
CA ALA A 43 14.22 -9.75 -5.28
C ALA A 43 15.06 -8.66 -5.94
N ILE A 44 16.01 -9.03 -6.79
CA ILE A 44 16.88 -8.09 -7.51
C ILE A 44 16.09 -7.07 -8.36
N SER A 45 14.96 -7.46 -8.92
CA SER A 45 14.11 -6.60 -9.75
C SER A 45 12.99 -5.95 -8.93
N GLU A 46 12.38 -6.70 -8.01
CA GLU A 46 11.18 -6.26 -7.32
C GLU A 46 11.45 -5.34 -6.14
N THR A 47 12.64 -5.38 -5.53
CA THR A 47 13.01 -4.45 -4.44
C THR A 47 12.98 -3.00 -4.91
N VAL A 48 13.47 -2.72 -6.12
CA VAL A 48 13.45 -1.37 -6.71
C VAL A 48 12.02 -0.88 -6.94
N LEU A 49 11.13 -1.77 -7.37
CA LEU A 49 9.72 -1.43 -7.56
C LEU A 49 9.05 -1.05 -6.23
N LYS A 50 9.29 -1.84 -5.18
CA LYS A 50 8.84 -1.50 -3.81
C LYS A 50 9.35 -0.12 -3.38
N ASP A 51 10.65 0.16 -3.56
CA ASP A 51 11.24 1.43 -3.18
C ASP A 51 10.64 2.61 -3.96
N THR A 52 10.33 2.40 -5.24
CA THR A 52 9.66 3.41 -6.08
C THR A 52 8.26 3.74 -5.54
N VAL A 53 7.48 2.72 -5.16
CA VAL A 53 6.15 2.95 -4.57
C VAL A 53 6.25 3.68 -3.24
N LEU A 54 7.21 3.31 -2.38
CA LEU A 54 7.43 4.00 -1.10
C LEU A 54 7.82 5.46 -1.30
N MET A 55 8.72 5.75 -2.24
CA MET A 55 9.11 7.12 -2.60
C MET A 55 7.89 7.94 -3.06
N ALA A 56 7.05 7.38 -3.91
CA ALA A 56 5.83 8.06 -4.37
C ALA A 56 4.85 8.33 -3.21
N ILE A 57 4.68 7.37 -2.29
CA ILE A 57 3.86 7.54 -1.09
C ILE A 57 4.40 8.67 -0.22
N ASP A 58 5.71 8.73 0.00
CA ASP A 58 6.36 9.78 0.78
C ASP A 58 6.15 11.17 0.16
N GLU A 59 6.29 11.28 -1.17
CA GLU A 59 6.03 12.53 -1.88
C GLU A 59 4.57 12.99 -1.77
N ILE A 60 3.62 12.07 -1.93
CA ILE A 60 2.19 12.35 -1.78
C ILE A 60 1.89 12.78 -0.35
N ASN A 61 2.46 12.09 0.62
CA ASN A 61 2.29 12.39 2.03
C ASN A 61 2.89 13.74 2.42
N ALA A 62 4.04 14.12 1.84
CA ALA A 62 4.63 15.43 2.03
C ALA A 62 3.73 16.58 1.54
N LYS A 63 2.95 16.31 0.48
CA LYS A 63 1.97 17.25 -0.11
C LYS A 63 0.60 17.25 0.59
N GLY A 64 0.43 16.50 1.70
CA GLY A 64 -0.81 16.46 2.48
C GLY A 64 -1.62 15.17 2.34
N GLY A 65 -1.17 14.22 1.53
CA GLY A 65 -1.84 12.94 1.32
C GLY A 65 -2.96 13.01 0.26
N VAL A 66 -3.87 12.06 0.31
CA VAL A 66 -5.02 11.94 -0.60
C VAL A 66 -6.29 12.25 0.17
N LEU A 67 -7.09 13.19 -0.30
CA LEU A 67 -8.32 13.64 0.38
C LEU A 67 -8.09 14.04 1.86
N GLY A 68 -6.92 14.62 2.16
CA GLY A 68 -6.54 15.00 3.52
C GLY A 68 -6.07 13.86 4.41
N LYS A 69 -5.98 12.65 3.90
CA LYS A 69 -5.51 11.46 4.62
C LYS A 69 -4.12 11.06 4.15
N LYS A 70 -3.27 10.65 5.09
CA LYS A 70 -1.97 10.08 4.73
C LYS A 70 -2.11 8.68 4.15
N LEU A 71 -1.25 8.34 3.21
CA LEU A 71 -1.10 6.98 2.72
C LEU A 71 -0.21 6.20 3.68
N GLU A 72 -0.63 4.99 4.03
CA GLU A 72 0.09 4.06 4.91
C GLU A 72 0.49 2.83 4.09
N PRO A 73 1.79 2.62 3.81
CA PRO A 73 2.24 1.46 3.05
C PRO A 73 2.17 0.20 3.90
N VAL A 74 1.62 -0.87 3.34
CA VAL A 74 1.64 -2.23 3.90
C VAL A 74 2.45 -3.11 2.96
N VAL A 75 3.69 -3.39 3.33
CA VAL A 75 4.64 -4.15 2.50
C VAL A 75 4.60 -5.61 2.90
N VAL A 76 4.47 -6.50 1.91
CA VAL A 76 4.53 -7.95 2.10
C VAL A 76 5.54 -8.58 1.14
N ASP A 77 6.23 -9.63 1.59
CA ASP A 77 7.19 -10.40 0.81
C ASP A 77 6.62 -11.76 0.46
N PRO A 78 6.27 -12.04 -0.80
CA PRO A 78 5.89 -13.35 -1.28
C PRO A 78 7.10 -14.24 -1.66
N ALA A 79 8.33 -13.83 -1.39
CA ALA A 79 9.56 -14.61 -1.49
C ALA A 79 9.77 -15.31 -2.85
N SER A 80 9.35 -14.69 -3.95
CA SER A 80 9.40 -15.29 -5.30
C SER A 80 8.64 -16.61 -5.43
N ASN A 81 7.65 -16.83 -4.58
CA ASN A 81 6.84 -18.04 -4.53
C ASN A 81 5.41 -17.73 -5.00
N TRP A 82 4.98 -18.32 -6.12
CA TRP A 82 3.71 -17.97 -6.76
C TRP A 82 2.48 -18.24 -5.91
N PRO A 83 2.33 -19.39 -5.23
CA PRO A 83 1.25 -19.59 -4.25
C PRO A 83 1.24 -18.55 -3.14
N LEU A 84 2.41 -18.11 -2.68
CA LEU A 84 2.52 -17.13 -1.61
C LEU A 84 2.08 -15.73 -2.08
N PHE A 85 2.21 -15.40 -3.38
CA PHE A 85 1.62 -14.17 -3.92
C PHE A 85 0.10 -14.14 -3.72
N ALA A 86 -0.60 -15.24 -4.00
CA ALA A 86 -2.05 -15.32 -3.78
C ALA A 86 -2.41 -15.21 -2.30
N GLU A 87 -1.67 -15.89 -1.42
CA GLU A 87 -1.87 -15.81 0.03
C GLU A 87 -1.66 -14.39 0.55
N LYS A 88 -0.56 -13.75 0.18
CA LYS A 88 -0.25 -12.37 0.58
C LYS A 88 -1.22 -11.34 0.00
N GLY A 89 -1.66 -11.55 -1.23
CA GLY A 89 -2.74 -10.74 -1.82
C GLY A 89 -4.02 -10.83 -1.01
N ARG A 90 -4.42 -12.04 -0.61
CA ARG A 90 -5.58 -12.26 0.26
C ARG A 90 -5.40 -11.61 1.63
N GLN A 91 -4.21 -11.74 2.23
CA GLN A 91 -3.89 -11.08 3.50
C GLN A 91 -4.09 -9.56 3.40
N LEU A 92 -3.50 -8.91 2.39
CA LEU A 92 -3.61 -7.47 2.17
C LEU A 92 -5.07 -7.01 2.08
N LEU A 93 -5.92 -7.76 1.37
CA LEU A 93 -7.32 -7.38 1.16
C LEU A 93 -8.20 -7.67 2.38
N THR A 94 -8.01 -8.81 3.06
CA THR A 94 -8.94 -9.27 4.11
C THR A 94 -8.52 -8.88 5.52
N GLN A 95 -7.22 -8.91 5.82
CA GLN A 95 -6.68 -8.64 7.15
C GLN A 95 -6.22 -7.20 7.27
N ASP A 96 -5.37 -6.77 6.35
CA ASP A 96 -4.79 -5.42 6.36
C ASP A 96 -5.78 -4.37 5.83
N LYS A 97 -6.76 -4.81 5.00
CA LYS A 97 -7.84 -3.98 4.42
C LYS A 97 -7.28 -2.80 3.63
N VAL A 98 -6.32 -3.08 2.76
CA VAL A 98 -5.76 -2.07 1.88
C VAL A 98 -6.78 -1.63 0.83
N ALA A 99 -6.74 -0.35 0.45
CA ALA A 99 -7.62 0.21 -0.57
C ALA A 99 -7.23 -0.23 -1.98
N VAL A 100 -5.95 -0.49 -2.20
CA VAL A 100 -5.35 -0.84 -3.49
C VAL A 100 -4.05 -1.58 -3.28
N VAL A 101 -3.66 -2.41 -4.24
CA VAL A 101 -2.38 -3.13 -4.27
C VAL A 101 -1.56 -2.63 -5.46
N PHE A 102 -0.31 -2.29 -5.21
CA PHE A 102 0.74 -2.12 -6.23
C PHE A 102 1.66 -3.33 -6.14
N GLY A 103 1.84 -4.05 -7.25
CA GLY A 103 2.66 -5.25 -7.11
C GLY A 103 2.71 -6.15 -8.33
N CYS A 104 3.35 -7.27 -8.09
CA CYS A 104 3.75 -8.26 -9.06
C CYS A 104 4.79 -7.71 -10.07
N TRP A 105 5.59 -8.62 -10.61
CA TRP A 105 6.54 -8.31 -11.68
C TRP A 105 6.45 -9.32 -12.81
N THR A 106 6.36 -10.60 -12.48
CA THR A 106 6.18 -11.65 -13.47
C THR A 106 4.71 -11.86 -13.79
N SER A 107 4.41 -12.27 -15.02
CA SER A 107 3.03 -12.63 -15.40
C SER A 107 2.48 -13.79 -14.58
N VAL A 108 3.33 -14.72 -14.16
CA VAL A 108 2.89 -15.83 -13.31
C VAL A 108 2.52 -15.35 -11.89
N SER A 109 3.21 -14.38 -11.31
CA SER A 109 2.82 -13.79 -10.03
C SER A 109 1.47 -13.07 -10.12
N ARG A 110 1.28 -12.27 -11.18
CA ARG A 110 -0.01 -11.61 -11.45
C ARG A 110 -1.14 -12.62 -11.60
N LYS A 111 -0.96 -13.64 -12.42
CA LYS A 111 -1.96 -14.70 -12.65
C LYS A 111 -2.28 -15.51 -11.40
N SER A 112 -1.33 -15.64 -10.47
CA SER A 112 -1.57 -16.28 -9.18
C SER A 112 -2.45 -15.45 -8.25
N VAL A 113 -2.34 -14.13 -8.32
CA VAL A 113 -3.13 -13.19 -7.48
C VAL A 113 -4.50 -12.91 -8.09
N LEU A 114 -4.63 -12.95 -9.42
CA LEU A 114 -5.82 -12.54 -10.14
C LEU A 114 -7.13 -13.18 -9.61
N PRO A 115 -7.20 -14.50 -9.36
CA PRO A 115 -8.42 -15.10 -8.80
C PRO A 115 -8.81 -14.53 -7.41
N VAL A 116 -7.82 -14.14 -6.62
CA VAL A 116 -8.05 -13.53 -5.30
C VAL A 116 -8.61 -12.12 -5.43
N LEU A 117 -8.10 -11.35 -6.40
CA LEU A 117 -8.60 -10.00 -6.70
C LEU A 117 -10.04 -10.05 -7.20
N ASP A 118 -10.34 -10.98 -8.11
CA ASP A 118 -11.68 -11.14 -8.67
C ASP A 118 -12.68 -11.59 -7.59
N GLU A 119 -12.31 -12.55 -6.73
CA GLU A 119 -13.14 -13.04 -5.62
C GLU A 119 -13.47 -11.96 -4.59
N LEU A 120 -12.46 -11.16 -4.23
CA LEU A 120 -12.56 -10.17 -3.14
C LEU A 120 -12.83 -8.74 -3.65
N ASN A 121 -13.03 -8.58 -4.95
CA ASN A 121 -13.16 -7.27 -5.59
C ASN A 121 -12.02 -6.31 -5.22
N GLY A 122 -10.80 -6.85 -5.14
CA GLY A 122 -9.60 -6.08 -4.87
C GLY A 122 -9.10 -5.37 -6.13
N LEU A 123 -8.23 -4.38 -5.96
CA LEU A 123 -7.70 -3.59 -7.06
C LEU A 123 -6.17 -3.71 -7.11
N LEU A 124 -5.63 -4.07 -8.29
CA LEU A 124 -4.21 -4.19 -8.55
C LEU A 124 -3.75 -3.19 -9.62
N PHE A 125 -2.70 -2.44 -9.35
CA PHE A 125 -1.91 -1.75 -10.36
C PHE A 125 -0.67 -2.58 -10.66
N TYR A 126 -0.64 -3.15 -11.88
CA TYR A 126 0.46 -3.97 -12.37
C TYR A 126 1.44 -3.10 -13.17
N PRO A 127 2.71 -2.93 -12.71
CA PRO A 127 3.57 -1.85 -13.18
C PRO A 127 4.38 -2.16 -14.45
N VAL A 128 4.45 -3.43 -14.88
CA VAL A 128 5.33 -3.84 -15.98
C VAL A 128 4.55 -4.26 -17.23
N GLN A 129 5.25 -4.50 -18.32
CA GLN A 129 4.68 -5.01 -19.55
C GLN A 129 4.03 -6.39 -19.35
N TYR A 130 3.07 -6.72 -20.16
CA TYR A 130 2.35 -8.00 -20.12
C TYR A 130 2.08 -8.52 -21.54
N GLU A 131 1.68 -9.80 -21.66
CA GLU A 131 1.54 -10.49 -22.94
C GLU A 131 0.30 -10.07 -23.73
N GLY A 132 -0.59 -9.30 -23.14
CA GLY A 132 -1.92 -9.01 -23.69
C GLY A 132 -2.90 -10.17 -23.48
N GLU A 133 -4.03 -10.12 -24.18
CA GLU A 133 -5.08 -11.16 -24.17
C GLU A 133 -5.62 -11.53 -22.78
N GLU A 134 -5.39 -10.68 -21.81
CA GLU A 134 -5.91 -10.79 -20.43
C GLU A 134 -6.63 -9.48 -20.09
N MET A 135 -7.82 -9.59 -19.58
CA MET A 135 -8.62 -8.45 -19.11
C MET A 135 -9.32 -8.81 -17.82
N SER A 136 -9.12 -8.00 -16.80
CA SER A 136 -9.85 -8.07 -15.53
C SER A 136 -10.29 -6.68 -15.12
N PRO A 137 -11.52 -6.52 -14.61
CA PRO A 137 -11.97 -5.25 -14.05
C PRO A 137 -11.19 -4.85 -12.79
N ASN A 138 -10.44 -5.78 -12.22
CA ASN A 138 -9.69 -5.63 -10.99
C ASN A 138 -8.20 -5.31 -11.20
N VAL A 139 -7.73 -5.23 -12.46
CA VAL A 139 -6.32 -4.98 -12.76
C VAL A 139 -6.15 -3.81 -13.71
N PHE A 140 -5.35 -2.83 -13.28
CA PHE A 140 -4.82 -1.77 -14.15
C PHE A 140 -3.45 -2.18 -14.67
N TYR A 141 -3.36 -2.45 -15.96
CA TYR A 141 -2.11 -2.76 -16.65
C TYR A 141 -1.46 -1.44 -17.05
N THR A 142 -0.44 -1.01 -16.31
CA THR A 142 0.22 0.28 -16.53
C THR A 142 1.49 0.18 -17.35
N GLY A 143 1.96 -1.04 -17.63
CA GLY A 143 3.08 -1.31 -18.50
C GLY A 143 2.68 -1.40 -19.99
N ALA A 144 3.69 -1.52 -20.86
CA ALA A 144 3.49 -1.60 -22.29
C ALA A 144 2.74 -2.87 -22.72
N ALA A 145 1.81 -2.72 -23.64
CA ALA A 145 1.11 -3.83 -24.28
C ALA A 145 1.93 -4.38 -25.48
N PRO A 146 1.67 -5.60 -25.96
CA PRO A 146 2.45 -6.23 -27.03
C PRO A 146 2.54 -5.42 -28.33
N ASN A 147 1.50 -4.73 -28.72
CA ASN A 147 1.50 -3.87 -29.91
C ASN A 147 2.43 -2.65 -29.77
N GLN A 148 2.66 -2.18 -28.56
CA GLN A 148 3.62 -1.11 -28.28
C GLN A 148 5.06 -1.62 -28.32
N LEU A 149 5.31 -2.83 -27.81
CA LEU A 149 6.61 -3.48 -27.83
C LEU A 149 6.97 -3.95 -29.26
N GLY A 150 6.01 -4.53 -30.00
CA GLY A 150 6.19 -5.02 -31.36
C GLY A 150 6.48 -3.92 -32.37
N ALA A 151 5.90 -2.74 -32.20
CA ALA A 151 6.14 -1.61 -33.09
C ALA A 151 7.60 -1.14 -33.08
N VAL A 152 8.29 -1.26 -31.96
CA VAL A 152 9.72 -0.92 -31.82
C VAL A 152 10.61 -1.94 -32.55
N VAL A 153 10.25 -3.22 -32.54
CA VAL A 153 11.02 -4.29 -33.19
C VAL A 153 10.85 -4.29 -34.67
N ILE A 154 9.69 -3.87 -35.19
CA ILE A 154 9.41 -3.85 -36.64
C ILE A 154 9.97 -2.58 -37.32
N SER A 155 10.21 -1.52 -36.56
CA SER A 155 10.74 -0.25 -37.08
C SER A 155 12.27 -0.13 -37.01
N ALA A 156 12.96 -1.12 -36.51
CA ALA A 156 14.42 -1.19 -36.42
C ALA A 156 15.00 -2.14 -37.45
#